data_b466d98e72eead2ff124b8eceba8cfb1
#
_entry.id   b466d98e72eead2ff124b8eceba8cfb1
#
_cell.length_a   1.000
_cell.length_b   1.000
_cell.length_c   1.000
_cell.angle_alpha   90.00
_cell.angle_beta   90.00
_cell.angle_gamma   90.00
#
_symmetry.space_group_name_H-M   'P 1'
#
loop_
_entity.id
_entity.type
_entity.pdbx_description
1 polymer ?
#
loop_
_entity_poly.entity_id
_entity_poly.type
_entity_poly.pdbx_seq_one_letter_code
_entity_poly.pdbx_strand_id
1 'polypeptide(L)'
;IYSVNLSEVLINDNLIIDKTNIDLKKSVTLVKDLNTHSEDSKMFLIPSNNKRFLMNKQIELFINIVSFQEMTAYEINEYFEIIKNNKSKLYCCNREYKKLPGGEEVYFEKYPFLNSKKLFWENCPWHKKYYSLRPPFIHKYDGNIKHCLVDFS
;
A
#
# COMPACT_ATOMS: atom_id res chain seq x y z
N ILE A 1 2.19 10.63 -8.87
CA ILE A 1 2.21 9.75 -7.67
C ILE A 1 0.79 9.64 -7.16
N TYR A 2 0.39 8.44 -6.76
CA TYR A 2 -0.92 8.16 -6.15
C TYR A 2 -0.68 7.59 -4.74
N SER A 3 -1.22 8.26 -3.71
CA SER A 3 -1.19 7.78 -2.32
C SER A 3 -2.60 7.38 -1.90
N VAL A 4 -2.80 6.13 -1.56
CA VAL A 4 -4.09 5.61 -1.09
C VAL A 4 -3.98 5.29 0.39
N ASN A 5 -4.86 5.88 1.19
CA ASN A 5 -4.86 5.67 2.64
C ASN A 5 -6.26 5.90 3.24
N LEU A 6 -6.42 5.60 4.54
CA LEU A 6 -7.61 6.00 5.29
C LEU A 6 -7.72 7.54 5.32
N SER A 7 -8.94 8.06 5.34
CA SER A 7 -9.18 9.51 5.29
C SER A 7 -8.47 10.26 6.40
N GLU A 8 -8.44 9.70 7.60
CA GLU A 8 -7.78 10.28 8.78
C GLU A 8 -6.25 10.37 8.60
N VAL A 9 -5.66 9.37 7.94
CA VAL A 9 -4.23 9.34 7.65
C VAL A 9 -3.87 10.36 6.56
N LEU A 10 -4.72 10.49 5.52
CA LEU A 10 -4.52 11.47 4.46
C LEU A 10 -4.53 12.91 4.97
N ILE A 11 -5.25 13.21 6.05
CA ILE A 11 -5.18 14.52 6.71
C ILE A 11 -3.77 14.78 7.22
N ASN A 12 -3.15 13.80 7.88
CA ASN A 12 -1.79 13.90 8.36
C ASN A 12 -0.78 14.00 7.22
N ASP A 13 -0.95 13.21 6.16
CA ASP A 13 -0.12 13.27 4.95
C ASP A 13 -0.16 14.67 4.33
N ASN A 14 -1.35 15.28 4.22
CA ASN A 14 -1.52 16.63 3.71
C ASN A 14 -0.85 17.67 4.61
N LEU A 15 -0.98 17.54 5.93
CA LEU A 15 -0.33 18.44 6.89
C LEU A 15 1.21 18.36 6.82
N ILE A 16 1.75 17.19 6.60
CA ILE A 16 3.20 16.99 6.42
C ILE A 16 3.66 17.66 5.12
N ILE A 17 2.95 17.45 4.02
CA ILE A 17 3.24 18.08 2.72
C ILE A 17 3.19 19.60 2.85
N ASP A 18 2.17 20.14 3.51
CA ASP A 18 2.01 21.58 3.75
C ASP A 18 3.18 22.20 4.52
N LYS A 19 3.77 21.44 5.46
CA LYS A 19 4.89 21.91 6.29
C LYS A 19 6.25 21.73 5.64
N THR A 20 6.41 20.76 4.75
CA THR A 20 7.73 20.36 4.25
C THR A 20 8.06 20.94 2.89
N ASN A 21 7.07 21.26 2.04
CA ASN A 21 7.36 21.73 0.69
C ASN A 21 6.19 22.53 0.08
N ILE A 22 6.35 23.85 0.02
CA ILE A 22 5.35 24.80 -0.52
C ILE A 22 5.05 24.53 -2.01
N ASP A 23 6.03 24.09 -2.79
CA ASP A 23 5.86 23.81 -4.22
C ASP A 23 5.08 22.53 -4.48
N LEU A 24 5.23 21.52 -3.59
CA LEU A 24 4.41 20.30 -3.66
C LEU A 24 2.94 20.59 -3.36
N LYS A 25 2.63 21.50 -2.46
CA LYS A 25 1.25 21.86 -2.09
C LYS A 25 0.41 22.24 -3.29
N LYS A 26 0.96 23.00 -4.25
CA LYS A 26 0.29 23.45 -5.47
C LYS A 26 0.02 22.32 -6.47
N SER A 27 0.67 21.18 -6.29
CA SER A 27 0.59 20.01 -7.18
C SER A 27 0.00 18.78 -6.51
N VAL A 28 -0.70 18.93 -5.38
CA VAL A 28 -1.40 17.84 -4.67
C VAL A 28 -2.90 18.01 -4.85
N THR A 29 -3.59 16.96 -5.25
CA THR A 29 -5.04 16.92 -5.38
C THR A 29 -5.63 15.83 -4.50
N LEU A 30 -6.63 16.19 -3.68
CA LEU A 30 -7.46 15.23 -2.97
C LEU A 30 -8.55 14.70 -3.92
N VAL A 31 -8.58 13.39 -4.10
CA VAL A 31 -9.59 12.70 -4.91
C VAL A 31 -10.89 12.59 -4.11
N LYS A 32 -11.90 13.35 -4.51
CA LYS A 32 -13.23 13.35 -3.88
C LYS A 32 -14.15 12.28 -4.46
N ASP A 33 -14.02 12.02 -5.76
CA ASP A 33 -14.79 11.04 -6.50
C ASP A 33 -14.02 10.53 -7.73
N LEU A 34 -14.63 9.63 -8.51
CA LEU A 34 -14.02 9.02 -9.68
C LEU A 34 -13.82 10.00 -10.85
N ASN A 35 -14.48 11.16 -10.83
CA ASN A 35 -14.43 12.20 -11.86
C ASN A 35 -13.45 13.33 -11.50
N THR A 36 -12.73 13.20 -10.40
CA THR A 36 -11.73 14.19 -10.00
C THR A 36 -10.63 14.30 -11.06
N HIS A 37 -10.50 15.49 -11.66
CA HIS A 37 -9.48 15.80 -12.65
C HIS A 37 -8.56 16.92 -12.13
N SER A 38 -7.27 16.80 -12.44
CA SER A 38 -6.31 17.88 -12.28
C SER A 38 -5.12 17.62 -13.21
N GLU A 39 -4.95 18.47 -14.20
CA GLU A 39 -3.89 18.34 -15.22
C GLU A 39 -2.51 18.64 -14.64
N ASP A 40 -2.43 19.52 -13.63
CA ASP A 40 -1.17 19.98 -13.04
C ASP A 40 -0.73 19.16 -11.81
N SER A 41 -1.51 18.17 -11.38
CA SER A 41 -1.20 17.44 -10.17
C SER A 41 -0.10 16.40 -10.35
N LYS A 42 0.95 16.53 -9.54
CA LYS A 42 2.03 15.55 -9.44
C LYS A 42 1.72 14.43 -8.42
N MET A 43 0.82 14.71 -7.47
CA MET A 43 0.43 13.77 -6.44
C MET A 43 -1.08 13.81 -6.20
N PHE A 44 -1.68 12.63 -6.10
CA PHE A 44 -3.09 12.44 -5.74
C PHE A 44 -3.19 11.74 -4.40
N LEU A 45 -3.93 12.33 -3.47
CA LEU A 45 -4.31 11.71 -2.20
C LEU A 45 -5.69 11.08 -2.38
N ILE A 46 -5.79 9.77 -2.18
CA ILE A 46 -6.97 8.99 -2.52
C ILE A 46 -7.48 8.31 -1.25
N PRO A 47 -8.65 8.69 -0.73
CA PRO A 47 -9.32 7.92 0.32
C PRO A 47 -9.53 6.47 -0.13
N SER A 48 -9.32 5.52 0.77
CA SER A 48 -9.37 4.08 0.46
C SER A 48 -10.70 3.63 -0.14
N ASN A 49 -11.82 4.29 0.20
CA ASN A 49 -13.13 4.06 -0.41
C ASN A 49 -13.20 4.50 -1.88
N ASN A 50 -12.30 5.40 -2.31
CA ASN A 50 -12.19 5.89 -3.69
C ASN A 50 -11.06 5.20 -4.47
N LYS A 51 -10.47 4.11 -3.96
CA LYS A 51 -9.35 3.40 -4.61
C LYS A 51 -9.62 2.99 -6.07
N ARG A 52 -10.88 2.79 -6.43
CA ARG A 52 -11.29 2.51 -7.83
C ARG A 52 -10.97 3.63 -8.81
N PHE A 53 -10.66 4.85 -8.33
CA PHE A 53 -10.08 5.92 -9.13
C PHE A 53 -8.80 5.49 -9.88
N LEU A 54 -8.08 4.50 -9.34
CA LEU A 54 -6.87 3.94 -9.96
C LEU A 54 -7.16 2.96 -11.11
N MET A 55 -8.41 2.51 -11.29
CA MET A 55 -8.76 1.70 -12.44
C MET A 55 -8.48 2.48 -13.73
N ASN A 56 -7.91 1.84 -14.72
CA ASN A 56 -7.59 2.44 -16.01
C ASN A 56 -6.60 3.63 -15.97
N LYS A 57 -5.81 3.75 -14.89
CA LYS A 57 -4.66 4.66 -14.87
C LYS A 57 -3.43 3.92 -15.42
N GLN A 58 -2.52 4.67 -16.04
CA GLN A 58 -1.24 4.11 -16.47
C GLN A 58 -0.28 4.10 -15.28
N ILE A 59 -0.34 3.05 -14.48
CA ILE A 59 0.50 2.90 -13.28
C ILE A 59 1.49 1.77 -13.54
N GLU A 60 2.78 2.09 -13.53
CA GLU A 60 3.84 1.11 -13.77
C GLU A 60 4.14 0.26 -12.53
N LEU A 61 4.08 0.86 -11.34
CA LEU A 61 4.47 0.22 -10.09
C LEU A 61 3.52 0.58 -8.96
N PHE A 62 2.98 -0.44 -8.32
CA PHE A 62 2.35 -0.35 -7.01
C PHE A 62 3.35 -0.73 -5.91
N ILE A 63 3.30 -0.03 -4.80
CA ILE A 63 4.12 -0.30 -3.62
C ILE A 63 3.19 -0.48 -2.42
N ASN A 64 3.29 -1.64 -1.76
CA ASN A 64 2.59 -1.91 -0.53
C ASN A 64 3.58 -2.41 0.53
N ILE A 65 3.73 -1.64 1.61
CA ILE A 65 4.62 -1.97 2.71
C ILE A 65 3.81 -1.97 4.01
N VAL A 66 3.72 -3.13 4.65
CA VAL A 66 3.11 -3.34 5.99
C VAL A 66 1.63 -2.93 6.06
N SER A 67 0.95 -2.81 4.92
CA SER A 67 -0.43 -2.32 4.84
C SER A 67 -1.44 -3.44 4.51
N PHE A 68 -1.18 -4.32 3.55
CA PHE A 68 -2.08 -5.43 3.23
C PHE A 68 -2.31 -6.38 4.41
N GLN A 69 -1.33 -6.55 5.26
CA GLN A 69 -1.46 -7.38 6.45
C GLN A 69 -2.48 -6.88 7.48
N GLU A 70 -2.95 -5.65 7.36
CA GLU A 70 -3.96 -5.03 8.23
C GLU A 70 -5.35 -4.97 7.55
N MET A 71 -5.46 -5.53 6.34
CA MET A 71 -6.68 -5.54 5.53
C MET A 71 -7.31 -6.93 5.49
N THR A 72 -8.61 -6.99 5.31
CA THR A 72 -9.32 -8.23 5.04
C THR A 72 -8.94 -8.82 3.68
N ALA A 73 -9.14 -10.12 3.50
CA ALA A 73 -8.91 -10.78 2.20
C ALA A 73 -9.74 -10.14 1.07
N TYR A 74 -10.95 -9.67 1.38
CA TYR A 74 -11.79 -8.95 0.42
C TYR A 74 -11.13 -7.66 -0.07
N GLU A 75 -10.65 -6.83 0.86
CA GLU A 75 -9.97 -5.56 0.51
C GLU A 75 -8.68 -5.78 -0.28
N ILE A 76 -7.90 -6.79 0.11
CA ILE A 76 -6.69 -7.18 -0.63
C ILE A 76 -7.04 -7.56 -2.07
N ASN A 77 -8.09 -8.36 -2.27
CA ASN A 77 -8.54 -8.76 -3.61
C ASN A 77 -8.92 -7.56 -4.47
N GLU A 78 -9.63 -6.55 -3.92
CA GLU A 78 -9.96 -5.32 -4.65
C GLU A 78 -8.72 -4.56 -5.13
N TYR A 79 -7.66 -4.47 -4.30
CA TYR A 79 -6.40 -3.86 -4.73
C TYR A 79 -5.72 -4.68 -5.83
N PHE A 80 -5.73 -6.01 -5.72
CA PHE A 80 -5.15 -6.86 -6.75
C PHE A 80 -5.92 -6.80 -8.09
N GLU A 81 -7.23 -6.59 -8.06
CA GLU A 81 -8.01 -6.30 -9.28
C GLU A 81 -7.50 -5.02 -9.97
N ILE A 82 -7.29 -3.94 -9.20
CA ILE A 82 -6.77 -2.68 -9.72
C ILE A 82 -5.37 -2.87 -10.32
N ILE A 83 -4.48 -3.58 -9.61
CA ILE A 83 -3.10 -3.82 -10.04
C ILE A 83 -3.07 -4.63 -11.34
N LYS A 84 -3.86 -5.70 -11.42
CA LYS A 84 -3.98 -6.56 -12.60
C LYS A 84 -4.59 -5.82 -13.79
N ASN A 85 -5.62 -5.01 -13.56
CA ASN A 85 -6.24 -4.20 -14.60
C ASN A 85 -5.25 -3.20 -15.22
N ASN A 86 -4.37 -2.63 -14.41
CA ASN A 86 -3.31 -1.73 -14.87
C ASN A 86 -2.11 -2.48 -15.48
N LYS A 87 -2.07 -3.81 -15.44
CA LYS A 87 -0.93 -4.64 -15.88
C LYS A 87 0.40 -4.17 -15.27
N SER A 88 0.37 -3.85 -14.00
CA SER A 88 1.44 -3.19 -13.28
C SER A 88 2.37 -4.17 -12.60
N LYS A 89 3.54 -3.68 -12.20
CA LYS A 89 4.37 -4.35 -11.20
C LYS A 89 3.85 -4.04 -9.80
N LEU A 90 4.04 -4.99 -8.89
CA LEU A 90 3.75 -4.80 -7.46
C LEU A 90 4.98 -5.15 -6.63
N TYR A 91 5.50 -4.17 -5.89
CA TYR A 91 6.37 -4.44 -4.75
C TYR A 91 5.49 -4.60 -3.51
N CYS A 92 5.58 -5.76 -2.87
CA CYS A 92 4.78 -6.09 -1.71
C CYS A 92 5.69 -6.58 -0.57
N CYS A 93 5.62 -5.93 0.60
CA CYS A 93 6.40 -6.26 1.79
C CYS A 93 5.48 -6.31 3.00
N ASN A 94 5.12 -7.51 3.46
CA ASN A 94 4.17 -7.73 4.54
C ASN A 94 4.56 -8.93 5.41
N ARG A 95 3.95 -9.05 6.59
CA ARG A 95 4.11 -10.24 7.44
C ARG A 95 3.65 -11.49 6.70
N GLU A 96 4.34 -12.60 6.92
CA GLU A 96 3.96 -13.92 6.40
C GLU A 96 2.58 -14.34 6.92
N TYR A 97 2.28 -13.96 8.18
CA TYR A 97 1.02 -14.24 8.84
C TYR A 97 0.60 -13.07 9.73
N LYS A 98 -0.68 -12.77 9.77
CA LYS A 98 -1.30 -11.82 10.69
C LYS A 98 -2.72 -12.26 11.03
N LYS A 99 -3.07 -12.22 12.30
CA LYS A 99 -4.46 -12.33 12.76
C LYS A 99 -5.02 -10.93 13.00
N LEU A 100 -6.11 -10.61 12.35
CA LEU A 100 -6.78 -9.32 12.48
C LEU A 100 -7.60 -9.26 13.79
N PRO A 101 -7.91 -8.07 14.31
CA PRO A 101 -8.75 -7.92 15.51
C PRO A 101 -10.11 -8.62 15.40
N GLY A 102 -10.68 -8.71 14.20
CA GLY A 102 -11.93 -9.43 13.89
C GLY A 102 -11.79 -10.96 13.85
N GLY A 103 -10.59 -11.51 14.07
CA GLY A 103 -10.32 -12.94 14.07
C GLY A 103 -9.95 -13.52 12.71
N GLU A 104 -10.08 -12.78 11.62
CA GLU A 104 -9.67 -13.19 10.29
C GLU A 104 -8.14 -13.37 10.23
N GLU A 105 -7.70 -14.42 9.55
CA GLU A 105 -6.29 -14.73 9.37
C GLU A 105 -5.82 -14.38 7.97
N VAL A 106 -4.78 -13.57 7.90
CA VAL A 106 -4.19 -13.11 6.65
C VAL A 106 -2.83 -13.76 6.45
N TYR A 107 -2.66 -14.41 5.31
CA TYR A 107 -1.42 -15.09 4.92
C TYR A 107 -0.87 -14.48 3.65
N PHE A 108 0.40 -14.07 3.66
CA PHE A 108 1.07 -13.48 2.50
C PHE A 108 1.00 -14.37 1.25
N GLU A 109 1.16 -15.67 1.43
CA GLU A 109 1.12 -16.63 0.31
C GLU A 109 -0.27 -16.81 -0.31
N LYS A 110 -1.32 -16.42 0.42
CA LYS A 110 -2.71 -16.46 -0.07
C LYS A 110 -3.12 -15.20 -0.84
N TYR A 111 -2.25 -14.21 -0.95
CA TYR A 111 -2.53 -13.04 -1.77
C TYR A 111 -2.70 -13.46 -3.25
N PRO A 112 -3.51 -12.73 -4.03
CA PRO A 112 -3.86 -13.15 -5.40
C PRO A 112 -2.73 -12.93 -6.43
N PHE A 113 -1.54 -13.48 -6.16
CA PHE A 113 -0.39 -13.43 -7.05
C PHE A 113 -0.50 -14.32 -8.30
N LEU A 114 -1.62 -15.05 -8.45
CA LEU A 114 -1.85 -15.92 -9.59
C LEU A 114 -1.70 -15.15 -10.91
N ASN A 115 -1.02 -15.77 -11.88
CA ASN A 115 -0.72 -15.22 -13.21
C ASN A 115 0.28 -14.04 -13.20
N SER A 116 1.01 -13.82 -12.10
CA SER A 116 2.12 -12.87 -12.11
C SER A 116 3.46 -13.56 -12.36
N LYS A 117 4.37 -12.84 -13.02
CA LYS A 117 5.78 -13.23 -13.13
C LYS A 117 6.51 -12.78 -11.87
N LYS A 118 7.05 -13.72 -11.09
CA LYS A 118 7.88 -13.41 -9.92
C LYS A 118 9.24 -12.93 -10.37
N LEU A 119 9.63 -11.70 -10.03
CA LEU A 119 10.95 -11.14 -10.30
C LEU A 119 11.90 -11.41 -9.14
N PHE A 120 11.41 -11.28 -7.90
CA PHE A 120 12.04 -11.85 -6.71
C PHE A 120 10.99 -12.16 -5.63
N TRP A 121 11.37 -13.04 -4.67
CA TRP A 121 10.49 -13.47 -3.57
C TRP A 121 11.34 -14.02 -2.44
N GLU A 122 11.47 -13.27 -1.33
CA GLU A 122 12.37 -13.65 -0.25
C GLU A 122 11.93 -13.07 1.11
N ASN A 123 12.66 -13.39 2.17
CA ASN A 123 12.46 -12.75 3.47
C ASN A 123 13.04 -11.34 3.46
N CYS A 124 12.27 -10.37 3.94
CA CYS A 124 12.69 -8.98 3.97
C CYS A 124 13.94 -8.80 4.86
N PRO A 125 15.06 -8.27 4.32
CA PRO A 125 16.28 -8.10 5.09
C PRO A 125 16.22 -6.93 6.08
N TRP A 126 15.30 -5.98 5.87
CA TRP A 126 15.19 -4.74 6.64
C TRP A 126 14.29 -4.86 7.86
N HIS A 127 13.08 -5.40 7.70
CA HIS A 127 12.06 -5.48 8.72
C HIS A 127 12.24 -6.70 9.64
N LYS A 128 13.25 -6.67 10.49
CA LYS A 128 13.53 -7.78 11.43
C LYS A 128 13.13 -7.46 12.87
N LYS A 129 13.07 -6.17 13.21
CA LYS A 129 12.83 -5.70 14.58
C LYS A 129 12.04 -4.40 14.54
N TYR A 130 11.31 -4.14 15.62
CA TYR A 130 10.67 -2.84 15.88
C TYR A 130 11.07 -2.28 17.22
N TYR A 131 10.94 -0.97 17.39
CA TYR A 131 11.24 -0.27 18.64
C TYR A 131 9.97 -0.04 19.45
N SER A 132 10.09 -0.10 20.77
CA SER A 132 9.02 0.18 21.73
C SER A 132 9.57 1.11 22.81
N LEU A 133 8.70 1.91 23.42
CA LEU A 133 9.05 2.71 24.61
C LEU A 133 9.11 1.86 25.89
N ARG A 134 8.70 0.59 25.82
CA ARG A 134 8.75 -0.35 26.95
C ARG A 134 9.91 -1.32 26.79
N PRO A 135 10.62 -1.67 27.89
CA PRO A 135 11.65 -2.71 27.83
C PRO A 135 11.10 -4.02 27.23
N PRO A 136 11.89 -4.75 26.43
CA PRO A 136 13.32 -4.55 26.16
C PRO A 136 13.66 -3.52 25.06
N PHE A 137 12.84 -2.55 24.75
CA PHE A 137 12.96 -1.48 23.76
C PHE A 137 13.11 -1.93 22.31
N ILE A 138 13.73 -3.08 22.04
CA ILE A 138 13.89 -3.67 20.70
C ILE A 138 13.25 -5.04 20.72
N HIS A 139 12.21 -5.19 19.91
CA HIS A 139 11.45 -6.44 19.77
C HIS A 139 11.67 -7.04 18.39
N LYS A 140 11.70 -8.35 18.30
CA LYS A 140 11.55 -9.04 17.02
C LYS A 140 10.09 -9.01 16.61
N TYR A 141 9.83 -8.96 15.31
CA TYR A 141 8.48 -9.20 14.82
C TYR A 141 8.08 -10.66 15.07
N ASP A 142 6.81 -10.87 15.34
CA ASP A 142 6.24 -12.22 15.40
C ASP A 142 6.12 -12.75 13.96
N GLY A 143 6.97 -13.73 13.65
CA GLY A 143 7.08 -14.33 12.32
C GLY A 143 7.96 -13.52 11.35
N ASN A 144 8.08 -14.06 10.14
CA ASN A 144 8.86 -13.46 9.08
C ASN A 144 8.07 -12.37 8.37
N ILE A 145 8.79 -11.38 7.84
CA ILE A 145 8.26 -10.46 6.86
C ILE A 145 8.78 -10.90 5.50
N LYS A 146 7.87 -11.16 4.58
CA LYS A 146 8.16 -11.50 3.18
C LYS A 146 8.15 -10.24 2.33
N HIS A 147 9.01 -10.19 1.34
CA HIS A 147 8.88 -9.19 0.30
C HIS A 147 9.06 -9.81 -1.10
N CYS A 148 8.38 -9.24 -2.04
CA CYS A 148 8.45 -9.67 -3.42
C CYS A 148 8.28 -8.50 -4.38
N LEU A 149 8.78 -8.68 -5.58
CA LEU A 149 8.41 -7.90 -6.75
C LEU A 149 7.82 -8.85 -7.76
N VAL A 150 6.59 -8.58 -8.16
CA VAL A 150 5.86 -9.36 -9.16
C VAL A 150 5.40 -8.46 -10.30
N ASP A 151 5.24 -9.04 -11.48
CA ASP A 151 4.84 -8.34 -12.71
C ASP A 151 3.56 -8.98 -13.25
N PHE A 152 2.53 -8.16 -13.48
CA PHE A 152 1.24 -8.55 -14.05
C PHE A 152 1.06 -8.11 -15.51
N SER A 153 2.16 -7.61 -16.16
CA SER A 153 2.11 -7.24 -17.57
C SER A 153 1.89 -8.41 -18.51
#